data_b364c9add7152eb22c34f0175d8d9c22
#
_entry.id   b364c9add7152eb22c34f0175d8d9c22
#
_cell.length_a   1.000
_cell.length_b   1.000
_cell.length_c   1.000
_cell.angle_alpha   90.00
_cell.angle_beta   90.00
_cell.angle_gamma   90.00
#
_symmetry.space_group_name_H-M   'P 1'
#
loop_
_entity.id
_entity.type
_entity.pdbx_description
1 polymer ?
#
loop_
_entity_poly.entity_id
_entity_poly.type
_entity_poly.pdbx_seq_one_letter_code
_entity_poly.pdbx_strand_id
1 'polypeptide(L)'
;MNYGLIATLIVLAIVIGAITTKKCEAFLIAGSMVGAIVLWKQDFLTKWVSTLEGVISDEAYVILICGLFGSLVALLTASRGSFGFTKIVTKICNTERKTLFATFILGILIFVDDYLNVLSIGTAMKGSYDKKKVPRESLAYLLDSTGAPVCVLIPFSSWAAYFGAIFLQQDCVKNLSGGSLMKTYLMAIPYCVYPIVALIIVFLFCMGWFPKLGGMKKAYERVAETGKTYSDVSRKYNIGSEYGEEEGRSVWFFIVPLAVLVGIAVATGDLVVAAIIAILVSMVLYIAGKIMTFSEFWDTFVKGFSDMLPIIILLISALTFQKIASEMQMTEFFVDLCKPFMAGSVFPMITFIIVGLLAFMIANAWGVCTLVAPVLLPLGASVGANIVLVMAAILSGCAFGNHACFYCDTTVLASNGAGIDNLEHAGSQLPYVLIGAGISIIGFLILGLVM
;
A
#
# COMPACT_ATOMS: atom_id res chain seq x y z
N MET A 1 -0.23 -34.97 -19.63
CA MET A 1 0.29 -33.62 -19.73
C MET A 1 0.34 -33.07 -18.32
N ASN A 2 1.46 -32.56 -17.85
CA ASN A 2 1.56 -32.06 -16.48
C ASN A 2 0.99 -30.65 -16.43
N TYR A 3 -0.29 -30.53 -16.08
CA TYR A 3 -1.00 -29.26 -16.04
C TYR A 3 -0.39 -28.27 -15.00
N GLY A 4 0.08 -28.78 -13.85
CA GLY A 4 0.72 -27.97 -12.84
C GLY A 4 2.01 -27.30 -13.33
N LEU A 5 2.83 -28.02 -14.09
CA LEU A 5 4.02 -27.46 -14.73
C LEU A 5 3.64 -26.35 -15.73
N ILE A 6 2.61 -26.57 -16.54
CA ILE A 6 2.16 -25.56 -17.52
C ILE A 6 1.65 -24.31 -16.80
N ALA A 7 0.83 -24.48 -15.76
CA ALA A 7 0.35 -23.35 -14.96
C ALA A 7 1.52 -22.56 -14.34
N THR A 8 2.56 -23.25 -13.86
CA THR A 8 3.78 -22.61 -13.36
C THR A 8 4.51 -21.81 -14.43
N LEU A 9 4.61 -22.33 -15.65
CA LEU A 9 5.22 -21.58 -16.77
C LEU A 9 4.38 -20.36 -17.15
N ILE A 10 3.05 -20.45 -17.08
CA ILE A 10 2.15 -19.30 -17.29
C ILE A 10 2.40 -18.24 -16.21
N VAL A 11 2.53 -18.61 -14.93
CA VAL A 11 2.85 -17.66 -13.85
C VAL A 11 4.19 -16.97 -14.11
N LEU A 12 5.23 -17.70 -14.50
CA LEU A 12 6.52 -17.12 -14.85
C LEU A 12 6.40 -16.10 -15.99
N ALA A 13 5.61 -16.43 -17.03
CA ALA A 13 5.37 -15.52 -18.13
C ALA A 13 4.59 -14.26 -17.68
N ILE A 14 3.61 -14.40 -16.77
CA ILE A 14 2.88 -13.29 -16.16
C ILE A 14 3.84 -12.39 -15.39
N VAL A 15 4.71 -12.96 -14.54
CA VAL A 15 5.70 -12.21 -13.75
C VAL A 15 6.66 -11.45 -14.65
N ILE A 16 7.24 -12.11 -15.65
CA ILE A 16 8.16 -11.49 -16.61
C ILE A 16 7.46 -10.36 -17.37
N GLY A 17 6.23 -10.60 -17.84
CA GLY A 17 5.42 -9.60 -18.53
C GLY A 17 5.07 -8.41 -17.63
N ALA A 18 4.69 -8.65 -16.38
CA ALA A 18 4.41 -7.61 -15.41
C ALA A 18 5.66 -6.75 -15.11
N ILE A 19 6.83 -7.36 -14.93
CA ILE A 19 8.10 -6.66 -14.70
C ILE A 19 8.48 -5.78 -15.91
N THR A 20 8.35 -6.33 -17.12
CA THR A 20 8.82 -5.65 -18.34
C THR A 20 7.89 -4.55 -18.81
N THR A 21 6.56 -4.74 -18.66
CA THR A 21 5.56 -3.82 -19.24
C THR A 21 4.84 -2.96 -18.20
N LYS A 22 4.92 -3.31 -16.92
CA LYS A 22 4.14 -2.70 -15.82
C LYS A 22 2.62 -2.84 -15.98
N LYS A 23 2.16 -3.84 -16.75
CA LYS A 23 0.74 -4.13 -17.04
C LYS A 23 0.35 -5.51 -16.53
N CYS A 24 0.36 -5.67 -15.19
CA CYS A 24 0.12 -6.95 -14.52
C CYS A 24 -1.25 -7.53 -14.88
N GLU A 25 -2.29 -6.70 -14.89
CA GLU A 25 -3.67 -7.08 -15.19
C GLU A 25 -3.83 -7.70 -16.59
N ALA A 26 -3.14 -7.14 -17.60
CA ALA A 26 -3.21 -7.64 -18.96
C ALA A 26 -2.60 -9.04 -19.08
N PHE A 27 -1.48 -9.28 -18.39
CA PHE A 27 -0.83 -10.60 -18.40
C PHE A 27 -1.59 -11.63 -17.58
N LEU A 28 -2.28 -11.22 -16.52
CA LEU A 28 -3.19 -12.11 -15.76
C LEU A 28 -4.39 -12.53 -16.61
N ILE A 29 -5.00 -11.60 -17.33
CA ILE A 29 -6.08 -11.93 -18.28
C ILE A 29 -5.57 -12.90 -19.36
N ALA A 30 -4.47 -12.56 -20.02
CA ALA A 30 -3.89 -13.40 -21.05
C ALA A 30 -3.51 -14.80 -20.51
N GLY A 31 -2.87 -14.85 -19.34
CA GLY A 31 -2.49 -16.10 -18.68
C GLY A 31 -3.71 -16.96 -18.29
N SER A 32 -4.77 -16.34 -17.78
CA SER A 32 -6.03 -17.04 -17.50
C SER A 32 -6.66 -17.63 -18.74
N MET A 33 -6.67 -16.91 -19.87
CA MET A 33 -7.18 -17.41 -21.15
C MET A 33 -6.32 -18.57 -21.69
N VAL A 34 -4.99 -18.47 -21.61
CA VAL A 34 -4.08 -19.56 -22.01
C VAL A 34 -4.33 -20.79 -21.13
N GLY A 35 -4.46 -20.64 -19.82
CA GLY A 35 -4.81 -21.73 -18.90
C GLY A 35 -6.16 -22.37 -19.26
N ALA A 36 -7.17 -21.57 -19.56
CA ALA A 36 -8.49 -22.02 -19.98
C ALA A 36 -8.43 -22.83 -21.29
N ILE A 37 -7.65 -22.38 -22.28
CA ILE A 37 -7.44 -23.12 -23.55
C ILE A 37 -6.81 -24.47 -23.27
N VAL A 38 -5.81 -24.55 -22.40
CA VAL A 38 -5.14 -25.78 -22.05
C VAL A 38 -6.07 -26.78 -21.35
N LEU A 39 -6.90 -26.28 -20.40
CA LEU A 39 -7.84 -27.11 -19.63
C LEU A 39 -9.04 -27.57 -20.46
N TRP A 40 -9.72 -26.61 -21.09
CA TRP A 40 -11.07 -26.84 -21.61
C TRP A 40 -11.17 -26.90 -23.14
N LYS A 41 -10.05 -26.71 -23.83
CA LYS A 41 -9.92 -26.85 -25.29
C LYS A 41 -11.05 -26.08 -26.06
N GLN A 42 -12.03 -26.79 -26.64
CA GLN A 42 -13.08 -26.17 -27.43
C GLN A 42 -14.06 -25.33 -26.60
N ASP A 43 -14.28 -25.69 -25.33
CA ASP A 43 -15.21 -25.00 -24.44
C ASP A 43 -14.55 -23.85 -23.64
N PHE A 44 -13.30 -23.51 -23.96
CA PHE A 44 -12.49 -22.58 -23.14
C PHE A 44 -13.16 -21.23 -22.93
N LEU A 45 -13.76 -20.65 -23.97
CA LEU A 45 -14.32 -19.30 -23.88
C LEU A 45 -15.57 -19.27 -22.99
N THR A 46 -16.50 -20.22 -23.17
CA THR A 46 -17.70 -20.29 -22.36
C THR A 46 -17.38 -20.55 -20.90
N LYS A 47 -16.48 -21.47 -20.63
CA LYS A 47 -16.06 -21.78 -19.25
C LYS A 47 -15.24 -20.64 -18.63
N TRP A 48 -14.38 -19.97 -19.40
CA TRP A 48 -13.65 -18.81 -18.93
C TRP A 48 -14.59 -17.66 -18.53
N VAL A 49 -15.61 -17.36 -19.36
CA VAL A 49 -16.64 -16.35 -19.06
C VAL A 49 -17.42 -16.75 -17.80
N SER A 50 -17.85 -17.99 -17.68
CA SER A 50 -18.56 -18.49 -16.50
C SER A 50 -17.68 -18.41 -15.23
N THR A 51 -16.39 -18.69 -15.33
CA THR A 51 -15.43 -18.52 -14.21
C THR A 51 -15.30 -17.05 -13.82
N LEU A 52 -15.22 -16.15 -14.80
CA LEU A 52 -15.17 -14.71 -14.58
C LEU A 52 -16.44 -14.20 -13.88
N GLU A 53 -17.63 -14.59 -14.37
CA GLU A 53 -18.92 -14.25 -13.75
C GLU A 53 -19.00 -14.77 -12.31
N GLY A 54 -18.54 -16.01 -12.07
CA GLY A 54 -18.47 -16.59 -10.73
C GLY A 54 -17.55 -15.80 -9.81
N VAL A 55 -16.38 -15.39 -10.29
CA VAL A 55 -15.44 -14.54 -9.51
C VAL A 55 -16.09 -13.21 -9.14
N ILE A 56 -16.73 -12.52 -10.09
CA ILE A 56 -17.38 -11.22 -9.82
C ILE A 56 -18.50 -11.39 -8.78
N SER A 57 -19.29 -12.47 -8.89
CA SER A 57 -20.37 -12.75 -7.94
C SER A 57 -19.86 -13.08 -6.54
N ASP A 58 -18.84 -13.94 -6.45
CA ASP A 58 -18.26 -14.38 -5.17
C ASP A 58 -17.56 -13.23 -4.46
N GLU A 59 -16.95 -12.31 -5.22
CA GLU A 59 -16.10 -11.21 -4.71
C GLU A 59 -16.79 -9.85 -4.73
N ALA A 60 -18.10 -9.80 -4.90
CA ALA A 60 -18.86 -8.55 -4.92
C ALA A 60 -18.57 -7.65 -3.70
N TYR A 61 -18.36 -8.25 -2.51
CA TYR A 61 -18.00 -7.54 -1.29
C TYR A 61 -16.66 -6.78 -1.46
N VAL A 62 -15.64 -7.44 -2.01
CA VAL A 62 -14.30 -6.84 -2.17
C VAL A 62 -14.32 -5.76 -3.25
N ILE A 63 -15.04 -5.97 -4.32
CA ILE A 63 -15.24 -4.98 -5.40
C ILE A 63 -15.89 -3.71 -4.81
N LEU A 64 -16.95 -3.88 -4.01
CA LEU A 64 -17.64 -2.78 -3.37
C LEU A 64 -16.74 -2.03 -2.39
N ILE A 65 -15.99 -2.74 -1.54
CA ILE A 65 -15.14 -2.09 -0.55
C ILE A 65 -14.04 -1.26 -1.22
N CYS A 66 -13.40 -1.77 -2.27
CA CYS A 66 -12.38 -1.02 -3.03
C CYS A 66 -12.97 0.25 -3.63
N GLY A 67 -14.12 0.17 -4.31
CA GLY A 67 -14.77 1.34 -4.90
C GLY A 67 -15.22 2.37 -3.85
N LEU A 68 -15.82 1.93 -2.74
CA LEU A 68 -16.27 2.81 -1.65
C LEU A 68 -15.10 3.51 -0.94
N PHE A 69 -13.97 2.80 -0.72
CA PHE A 69 -12.78 3.44 -0.15
C PHE A 69 -12.20 4.49 -1.11
N GLY A 70 -12.14 4.19 -2.42
CA GLY A 70 -11.74 5.19 -3.42
C GLY A 70 -12.63 6.42 -3.41
N SER A 71 -13.96 6.22 -3.33
CA SER A 71 -14.91 7.33 -3.20
C SER A 71 -14.70 8.14 -1.92
N LEU A 72 -14.51 7.47 -0.78
CA LEU A 72 -14.25 8.13 0.50
C LEU A 72 -12.96 8.95 0.46
N VAL A 73 -11.87 8.39 -0.08
CA VAL A 73 -10.59 9.07 -0.25
C VAL A 73 -10.73 10.31 -1.13
N ALA A 74 -11.43 10.20 -2.26
CA ALA A 74 -11.69 11.34 -3.16
C ALA A 74 -12.49 12.45 -2.45
N LEU A 75 -13.52 12.09 -1.68
CA LEU A 75 -14.33 13.02 -0.91
C LEU A 75 -13.52 13.71 0.21
N LEU A 76 -12.72 12.95 0.95
CA LEU A 76 -11.83 13.49 1.98
C LEU A 76 -10.80 14.46 1.37
N THR A 77 -10.22 14.11 0.21
CA THR A 77 -9.29 14.96 -0.53
C THR A 77 -9.97 16.26 -0.98
N ALA A 78 -11.14 16.16 -1.63
CA ALA A 78 -11.89 17.30 -2.13
C ALA A 78 -12.41 18.22 -1.01
N SER A 79 -12.65 17.70 0.20
CA SER A 79 -13.05 18.47 1.36
C SER A 79 -12.00 19.48 1.81
N ARG A 80 -10.73 19.27 1.47
CA ARG A 80 -9.55 20.02 1.96
C ARG A 80 -9.45 20.10 3.49
N GLY A 81 -10.19 19.24 4.20
CA GLY A 81 -10.16 19.17 5.66
C GLY A 81 -8.82 18.73 6.21
N SER A 82 -8.09 17.85 5.49
CA SER A 82 -6.74 17.44 5.83
C SER A 82 -5.75 18.61 5.90
N PHE A 83 -5.88 19.61 5.04
CA PHE A 83 -5.08 20.85 5.10
C PHE A 83 -5.36 21.69 6.36
N GLY A 84 -6.55 21.57 6.94
CA GLY A 84 -6.87 22.22 8.23
C GLY A 84 -5.99 21.72 9.38
N PHE A 85 -5.59 20.43 9.37
CA PHE A 85 -4.65 19.87 10.32
C PHE A 85 -3.28 20.53 10.22
N THR A 86 -2.77 20.68 9.02
CA THR A 86 -1.44 21.23 8.78
C THR A 86 -1.34 22.67 9.19
N LYS A 87 -2.43 23.48 9.02
CA LYS A 87 -2.48 24.86 9.48
C LYS A 87 -2.33 24.97 11.02
N ILE A 88 -2.85 24.00 11.77
CA ILE A 88 -2.67 23.91 13.22
C ILE A 88 -1.24 23.50 13.57
N VAL A 89 -0.73 22.47 12.89
CA VAL A 89 0.59 21.88 13.15
C VAL A 89 1.75 22.80 12.77
N THR A 90 1.62 23.56 11.66
CA THR A 90 2.67 24.51 11.24
C THR A 90 2.92 25.63 12.26
N LYS A 91 1.92 25.98 13.10
CA LYS A 91 2.13 26.92 14.21
C LYS A 91 3.06 26.38 15.29
N ILE A 92 3.16 25.06 15.43
CA ILE A 92 3.98 24.36 16.42
C ILE A 92 5.40 24.10 15.88
N CYS A 93 5.58 24.12 14.54
CA CYS A 93 6.83 23.84 13.85
C CYS A 93 7.85 25.01 13.96
N ASN A 94 8.41 25.23 15.14
CA ASN A 94 9.37 26.32 15.38
C ASN A 94 10.84 25.87 15.35
N THR A 95 11.13 24.58 15.33
CA THR A 95 12.46 23.98 15.20
C THR A 95 12.46 22.85 14.19
N GLU A 96 13.63 22.44 13.67
CA GLU A 96 13.81 21.28 12.81
C GLU A 96 13.12 20.03 13.41
N ARG A 97 13.48 19.64 14.64
CA ARG A 97 12.91 18.46 15.31
C ARG A 97 11.39 18.50 15.38
N LYS A 98 10.82 19.64 15.73
CA LYS A 98 9.36 19.78 15.80
C LYS A 98 8.71 19.71 14.43
N THR A 99 9.38 20.21 13.38
CA THR A 99 8.89 20.12 12.01
C THR A 99 8.88 18.67 11.51
N LEU A 100 9.99 17.94 11.71
CA LEU A 100 10.08 16.52 11.36
C LEU A 100 9.07 15.67 12.16
N PHE A 101 9.03 15.86 13.49
CA PHE A 101 8.09 15.11 14.35
C PHE A 101 6.63 15.41 14.05
N ALA A 102 6.30 16.65 13.76
CA ALA A 102 4.95 17.03 13.35
C ALA A 102 4.56 16.39 12.02
N THR A 103 5.47 16.32 11.04
CA THR A 103 5.25 15.60 9.78
C THR A 103 5.02 14.10 10.03
N PHE A 104 5.81 13.49 10.90
CA PHE A 104 5.66 12.08 11.29
C PHE A 104 4.29 11.81 11.94
N ILE A 105 3.85 12.66 12.88
CA ILE A 105 2.53 12.52 13.52
C ILE A 105 1.40 12.70 12.51
N LEU A 106 1.51 13.67 11.59
CA LEU A 106 0.53 13.83 10.51
C LEU A 106 0.47 12.58 9.63
N GLY A 107 1.63 11.98 9.32
CA GLY A 107 1.71 10.74 8.56
C GLY A 107 0.98 9.58 9.23
N ILE A 108 1.02 9.50 10.56
CA ILE A 108 0.25 8.48 11.31
C ILE A 108 -1.24 8.81 11.34
N LEU A 109 -1.61 10.09 11.46
CA LEU A 109 -3.02 10.50 11.57
C LEU A 109 -3.79 10.41 10.25
N ILE A 110 -3.12 10.58 9.10
CA ILE A 110 -3.73 10.49 7.76
C ILE A 110 -3.47 9.09 7.19
N PHE A 111 -3.96 8.07 7.83
CA PHE A 111 -3.67 6.66 7.56
C PHE A 111 -4.62 5.97 6.57
N VAL A 112 -5.69 6.64 6.14
CA VAL A 112 -6.77 5.99 5.37
C VAL A 112 -6.25 5.43 4.06
N ASP A 113 -5.35 6.20 3.44
CA ASP A 113 -4.77 5.90 2.13
C ASP A 113 -3.42 6.58 2.00
N ASP A 114 -2.46 5.92 1.36
CA ASP A 114 -1.08 6.41 1.20
C ASP A 114 -0.98 7.59 0.23
N TYR A 115 -1.77 7.64 -0.84
CA TYR A 115 -1.80 8.79 -1.75
C TYR A 115 -2.35 10.04 -1.06
N LEU A 116 -3.46 9.88 -0.32
CA LEU A 116 -4.04 10.96 0.48
C LEU A 116 -3.05 11.48 1.51
N ASN A 117 -2.33 10.58 2.18
CA ASN A 117 -1.27 10.90 3.13
C ASN A 117 -0.21 11.80 2.49
N VAL A 118 0.44 11.29 1.44
CA VAL A 118 1.56 11.95 0.77
C VAL A 118 1.18 13.31 0.19
N LEU A 119 0.05 13.39 -0.53
CA LEU A 119 -0.39 14.63 -1.18
C LEU A 119 -0.77 15.70 -0.17
N SER A 120 -1.54 15.33 0.87
CA SER A 120 -1.99 16.29 1.88
C SER A 120 -0.84 16.87 2.69
N ILE A 121 0.06 16.01 3.17
CA ILE A 121 1.17 16.44 4.04
C ILE A 121 2.26 17.14 3.22
N GLY A 122 2.60 16.60 2.05
CA GLY A 122 3.63 17.15 1.17
C GLY A 122 3.37 18.60 0.83
N THR A 123 2.17 18.89 0.31
CA THR A 123 1.76 20.25 -0.05
C THR A 123 1.80 21.19 1.14
N ALA A 124 1.32 20.75 2.29
CA ALA A 124 1.12 21.60 3.44
C ALA A 124 2.39 21.82 4.29
N MET A 125 3.32 20.86 4.33
CA MET A 125 4.53 20.98 5.16
C MET A 125 5.71 21.62 4.42
N LYS A 126 5.71 21.62 3.09
CA LYS A 126 6.80 22.13 2.24
C LYS A 126 7.32 23.52 2.69
N GLY A 127 6.39 24.49 2.86
CA GLY A 127 6.75 25.83 3.31
C GLY A 127 7.37 25.89 4.71
N SER A 128 6.99 24.94 5.61
CA SER A 128 7.59 24.86 6.94
C SER A 128 9.03 24.37 6.90
N TYR A 129 9.34 23.41 6.01
CA TYR A 129 10.70 22.93 5.80
C TYR A 129 11.62 24.03 5.28
N ASP A 130 11.15 24.82 4.31
CA ASP A 130 11.92 25.95 3.78
C ASP A 130 12.19 27.03 4.83
N LYS A 131 11.16 27.44 5.58
CA LYS A 131 11.27 28.44 6.64
C LYS A 131 12.24 28.00 7.74
N LYS A 132 12.36 26.70 8.01
CA LYS A 132 13.22 26.13 9.05
C LYS A 132 14.57 25.63 8.52
N LYS A 133 14.84 25.83 7.23
CA LYS A 133 16.06 25.34 6.56
C LYS A 133 16.29 23.85 6.78
N VAL A 134 15.23 23.04 6.61
CA VAL A 134 15.27 21.59 6.66
C VAL A 134 15.29 21.08 5.22
N PRO A 135 16.17 20.13 4.84
CA PRO A 135 16.20 19.60 3.48
C PRO A 135 14.87 18.97 3.09
N ARG A 136 14.38 19.26 1.89
CA ARG A 136 13.13 18.68 1.38
C ARG A 136 13.23 17.19 1.11
N GLU A 137 14.42 16.64 0.98
CA GLU A 137 14.66 15.20 0.94
C GLU A 137 14.19 14.53 2.24
N SER A 138 14.32 15.20 3.38
CA SER A 138 13.76 14.66 4.63
C SER A 138 12.24 14.72 4.67
N LEU A 139 11.59 15.72 4.03
CA LEU A 139 10.14 15.70 3.85
C LEU A 139 9.71 14.52 3.00
N ALA A 140 10.30 14.34 1.82
CA ALA A 140 9.97 13.23 0.93
C ALA A 140 10.17 11.87 1.62
N TYR A 141 11.27 11.69 2.37
CA TYR A 141 11.53 10.49 3.15
C TYR A 141 10.45 10.22 4.21
N LEU A 142 9.99 11.24 4.94
CA LEU A 142 8.91 11.08 5.91
C LEU A 142 7.58 10.74 5.23
N LEU A 143 7.26 11.40 4.11
CA LEU A 143 6.04 11.13 3.35
C LEU A 143 5.97 9.67 2.90
N ASP A 144 7.02 9.18 2.26
CA ASP A 144 7.09 7.82 1.73
C ASP A 144 7.09 6.77 2.86
N SER A 145 7.85 7.03 3.94
CA SER A 145 7.94 6.13 5.09
C SER A 145 6.68 6.10 5.96
N THR A 146 5.82 7.11 5.91
CA THR A 146 4.55 7.15 6.65
C THR A 146 3.33 6.94 5.75
N GLY A 147 3.49 6.79 4.45
CA GLY A 147 2.43 6.40 3.53
C GLY A 147 2.09 4.91 3.67
N ALA A 148 2.65 4.08 2.80
CA ALA A 148 2.39 2.65 2.78
C ALA A 148 2.68 1.93 4.11
N PRO A 149 3.80 2.17 4.85
CA PRO A 149 4.04 1.50 6.13
C PRO A 149 2.98 1.77 7.19
N VAL A 150 2.42 2.97 7.28
CA VAL A 150 1.33 3.27 8.22
C VAL A 150 0.05 2.59 7.77
N CYS A 151 -0.28 2.66 6.47
CA CYS A 151 -1.49 2.02 5.94
C CYS A 151 -1.51 0.50 6.19
N VAL A 152 -0.35 -0.17 6.14
CA VAL A 152 -0.23 -1.59 6.48
C VAL A 152 -0.53 -1.87 7.95
N LEU A 153 -0.15 -0.99 8.86
CA LEU A 153 -0.32 -1.22 10.30
C LEU A 153 -1.69 -0.82 10.85
N ILE A 154 -2.48 -0.09 10.09
CA ILE A 154 -3.79 0.38 10.53
C ILE A 154 -4.90 -0.44 9.84
N PRO A 155 -5.75 -1.16 10.61
CA PRO A 155 -6.72 -2.11 10.05
C PRO A 155 -7.94 -1.44 9.36
N PHE A 156 -7.96 -0.12 9.28
CA PHE A 156 -9.05 0.68 8.69
C PHE A 156 -8.61 1.46 7.45
N SER A 157 -7.49 1.06 6.84
CA SER A 157 -6.92 1.65 5.64
C SER A 157 -7.42 0.97 4.37
N SER A 158 -7.20 1.61 3.22
CA SER A 158 -7.40 1.01 1.90
C SER A 158 -6.58 -0.29 1.73
N TRP A 159 -5.37 -0.33 2.28
CA TRP A 159 -4.51 -1.51 2.27
C TRP A 159 -5.11 -2.67 3.05
N ALA A 160 -5.61 -2.42 4.27
CA ALA A 160 -6.23 -3.44 5.10
C ALA A 160 -7.47 -4.04 4.42
N ALA A 161 -8.29 -3.21 3.78
CA ALA A 161 -9.47 -3.65 3.06
C ALA A 161 -9.10 -4.60 1.92
N TYR A 162 -8.12 -4.22 1.08
CA TYR A 162 -7.71 -5.01 -0.09
C TYR A 162 -6.94 -6.28 0.29
N PHE A 163 -5.84 -6.14 1.03
CA PHE A 163 -4.98 -7.30 1.35
C PHE A 163 -5.68 -8.29 2.27
N GLY A 164 -6.49 -7.80 3.22
CA GLY A 164 -7.30 -8.65 4.08
C GLY A 164 -8.28 -9.50 3.28
N ALA A 165 -8.87 -8.94 2.23
CA ALA A 165 -9.76 -9.65 1.34
C ALA A 165 -9.02 -10.74 0.53
N ILE A 166 -7.86 -10.43 -0.05
CA ILE A 166 -7.03 -11.40 -0.78
C ILE A 166 -6.64 -12.58 0.12
N PHE A 167 -6.22 -12.30 1.35
CA PHE A 167 -5.83 -13.35 2.31
C PHE A 167 -7.02 -14.22 2.69
N LEU A 168 -8.19 -13.64 2.88
CA LEU A 168 -9.39 -14.35 3.26
C LEU A 168 -9.87 -15.35 2.20
N GLN A 169 -9.45 -15.20 0.94
CA GLN A 169 -9.73 -16.16 -0.14
C GLN A 169 -9.03 -17.51 0.11
N GLN A 170 -7.95 -17.53 0.90
CA GLN A 170 -7.16 -18.74 1.10
C GLN A 170 -7.75 -19.57 2.25
N ASP A 171 -8.06 -20.86 2.01
CA ASP A 171 -8.69 -21.74 3.00
C ASP A 171 -7.89 -21.85 4.30
N CYS A 172 -6.54 -21.89 4.21
CA CYS A 172 -5.67 -21.94 5.37
C CYS A 172 -5.82 -20.68 6.26
N VAL A 173 -6.14 -19.52 5.69
CA VAL A 173 -6.39 -18.27 6.41
C VAL A 173 -7.84 -18.21 6.92
N LYS A 174 -8.80 -18.60 6.09
CA LYS A 174 -10.22 -18.62 6.39
C LYS A 174 -10.52 -19.44 7.64
N ASN A 175 -9.87 -20.59 7.77
CA ASN A 175 -9.99 -21.48 8.93
C ASN A 175 -9.44 -20.84 10.21
N LEU A 176 -8.38 -20.02 10.15
CA LEU A 176 -7.79 -19.34 11.30
C LEU A 176 -8.64 -18.14 11.78
N SER A 177 -9.19 -17.39 10.85
CA SER A 177 -9.91 -16.16 11.14
C SER A 177 -11.42 -16.35 11.39
N GLY A 178 -11.96 -17.52 11.08
CA GLY A 178 -13.40 -17.79 11.10
C GLY A 178 -14.16 -16.96 10.04
N GLY A 179 -13.49 -16.60 8.93
CA GLY A 179 -14.10 -15.88 7.82
C GLY A 179 -14.24 -14.36 8.01
N SER A 180 -13.65 -13.80 9.09
CA SER A 180 -13.69 -12.35 9.33
C SER A 180 -12.50 -11.64 8.69
N LEU A 181 -12.75 -10.70 7.77
CA LEU A 181 -11.72 -9.88 7.13
C LEU A 181 -10.91 -9.09 8.16
N MET A 182 -11.61 -8.40 9.08
CA MET A 182 -10.98 -7.61 10.13
C MET A 182 -10.07 -8.47 11.00
N LYS A 183 -10.55 -9.63 11.47
CA LYS A 183 -9.75 -10.55 12.29
C LYS A 183 -8.55 -11.08 11.52
N THR A 184 -8.73 -11.44 10.24
CA THR A 184 -7.65 -11.89 9.36
C THR A 184 -6.51 -10.88 9.34
N TYR A 185 -6.83 -9.62 9.12
CA TYR A 185 -5.82 -8.58 9.00
C TYR A 185 -5.16 -8.25 10.35
N LEU A 186 -5.98 -8.11 11.41
CA LEU A 186 -5.48 -7.82 12.76
C LEU A 186 -4.49 -8.86 13.29
N MET A 187 -4.65 -10.13 12.91
CA MET A 187 -3.70 -11.19 13.31
C MET A 187 -2.31 -10.98 12.72
N ALA A 188 -2.18 -10.42 11.52
CA ALA A 188 -0.90 -10.20 10.84
C ALA A 188 -0.16 -8.95 11.31
N ILE A 189 -0.88 -7.88 11.70
CA ILE A 189 -0.31 -6.56 12.05
C ILE A 189 0.85 -6.64 13.05
N PRO A 190 0.77 -7.35 14.19
CA PRO A 190 1.85 -7.38 15.18
C PRO A 190 3.16 -7.96 14.65
N TYR A 191 3.10 -8.70 13.55
CA TYR A 191 4.22 -9.38 12.92
C TYR A 191 4.66 -8.72 11.62
N CYS A 192 4.09 -7.58 11.23
CA CYS A 192 4.51 -6.80 10.06
C CYS A 192 5.84 -6.08 10.36
N VAL A 193 6.95 -6.85 10.35
CA VAL A 193 8.26 -6.41 10.85
C VAL A 193 8.75 -5.18 10.09
N TYR A 194 8.70 -5.18 8.75
CA TYR A 194 9.24 -4.07 7.97
C TYR A 194 8.51 -2.73 8.22
N PRO A 195 7.20 -2.62 8.16
CA PRO A 195 6.50 -1.39 8.48
C PRO A 195 6.80 -0.87 9.90
N ILE A 196 6.85 -1.77 10.88
CA ILE A 196 7.18 -1.41 12.28
C ILE A 196 8.60 -0.85 12.36
N VAL A 197 9.58 -1.54 11.77
CA VAL A 197 10.99 -1.11 11.77
C VAL A 197 11.17 0.19 11.00
N ALA A 198 10.52 0.37 9.86
CA ALA A 198 10.56 1.60 9.07
C ALA A 198 10.08 2.80 9.89
N LEU A 199 8.95 2.67 10.58
CA LEU A 199 8.41 3.74 11.44
C LEU A 199 9.31 4.02 12.65
N ILE A 200 9.94 3.00 13.24
CA ILE A 200 10.93 3.21 14.32
C ILE A 200 12.13 4.00 13.79
N ILE A 201 12.68 3.64 12.63
CA ILE A 201 13.82 4.35 12.03
C ILE A 201 13.47 5.81 11.75
N VAL A 202 12.27 6.07 11.16
CA VAL A 202 11.80 7.43 10.91
C VAL A 202 11.60 8.22 12.20
N PHE A 203 11.02 7.62 13.22
CA PHE A 203 10.89 8.25 14.53
C PHE A 203 12.25 8.64 15.12
N LEU A 204 13.21 7.71 15.11
CA LEU A 204 14.58 7.99 15.59
C LEU A 204 15.26 9.06 14.74
N PHE A 205 15.02 9.08 13.42
CA PHE A 205 15.49 10.14 12.53
C PHE A 205 14.91 11.51 12.92
N CYS A 206 13.61 11.61 13.18
CA CYS A 206 12.95 12.83 13.62
C CYS A 206 13.48 13.34 14.95
N MET A 207 13.81 12.44 15.88
CA MET A 207 14.41 12.79 17.18
C MET A 207 15.88 13.18 17.08
N GLY A 208 16.53 12.96 15.92
CA GLY A 208 17.96 13.18 15.74
C GLY A 208 18.83 12.11 16.39
N TRP A 209 18.25 10.96 16.72
CA TRP A 209 18.94 9.81 17.31
C TRP A 209 19.47 8.82 16.26
N PHE A 210 19.05 8.99 15.01
CA PHE A 210 19.54 8.20 13.88
C PHE A 210 20.42 9.07 12.98
N PRO A 211 21.57 8.57 12.50
CA PRO A 211 22.52 9.35 11.71
C PRO A 211 21.94 9.72 10.34
N LYS A 212 22.37 10.85 9.80
CA LYS A 212 22.10 11.23 8.42
C LYS A 212 23.02 10.41 7.51
N LEU A 213 22.43 9.59 6.60
CA LEU A 213 23.16 8.64 5.76
C LEU A 213 23.11 9.05 4.28
N GLY A 214 24.10 8.65 3.50
CA GLY A 214 24.11 8.74 2.05
C GLY A 214 23.67 10.10 1.47
N GLY A 215 22.68 10.09 0.58
CA GLY A 215 22.09 11.28 -0.04
C GLY A 215 21.49 12.25 0.97
N MET A 216 20.90 11.73 2.05
CA MET A 216 20.34 12.57 3.12
C MET A 216 21.42 13.42 3.82
N LYS A 217 22.60 12.84 4.11
CA LYS A 217 23.72 13.57 4.67
C LYS A 217 24.14 14.73 3.76
N LYS A 218 24.29 14.46 2.46
CA LYS A 218 24.63 15.50 1.46
C LYS A 218 23.57 16.61 1.39
N ALA A 219 22.28 16.26 1.54
CA ALA A 219 21.22 17.25 1.56
C ALA A 219 21.31 18.19 2.77
N TYR A 220 21.64 17.66 3.94
CA TYR A 220 21.88 18.48 5.15
C TYR A 220 23.14 19.34 5.03
N GLU A 221 24.23 18.81 4.48
CA GLU A 221 25.47 19.57 4.20
C GLU A 221 25.18 20.73 3.23
N ARG A 222 24.46 20.48 2.12
CA ARG A 222 24.02 21.52 1.18
C ARG A 222 23.25 22.65 1.89
N VAL A 223 22.31 22.31 2.77
CA VAL A 223 21.55 23.34 3.50
C VAL A 223 22.44 24.14 4.44
N ALA A 224 23.37 23.48 5.11
CA ALA A 224 24.33 24.16 6.02
C ALA A 224 25.24 25.14 5.28
N GLU A 225 25.73 24.78 4.08
CA GLU A 225 26.64 25.58 3.27
C GLU A 225 25.94 26.69 2.50
N THR A 226 24.79 26.39 1.89
CA THR A 226 24.15 27.28 0.89
C THR A 226 22.84 27.89 1.36
N GLY A 227 22.23 27.33 2.42
CA GLY A 227 20.88 27.68 2.86
C GLY A 227 19.75 27.16 1.93
N LYS A 228 20.08 26.45 0.83
CA LYS A 228 19.09 25.91 -0.13
C LYS A 228 18.50 24.60 0.38
N THR A 229 17.18 24.53 0.54
CA THR A 229 16.47 23.35 1.04
C THR A 229 16.27 22.26 -0.03
N TYR A 230 16.49 22.57 -1.30
CA TYR A 230 16.49 21.66 -2.43
C TYR A 230 17.65 21.96 -3.38
N SER A 231 17.99 20.99 -4.23
CA SER A 231 19.09 21.09 -5.19
C SER A 231 18.73 21.92 -6.44
N ASP A 232 19.73 22.26 -7.24
CA ASP A 232 19.49 22.92 -8.52
C ASP A 232 18.78 22.00 -9.53
N VAL A 233 18.93 20.66 -9.45
CA VAL A 233 18.20 19.68 -10.25
C VAL A 233 16.71 19.73 -9.92
N SER A 234 16.37 19.90 -8.64
CA SER A 234 15.01 20.00 -8.15
C SER A 234 14.34 21.34 -8.39
N ARG A 235 15.07 22.35 -8.90
CA ARG A 235 14.55 23.70 -9.16
C ARG A 235 13.36 23.69 -10.13
N LYS A 236 13.36 22.83 -11.12
CA LYS A 236 12.27 22.72 -12.12
C LYS A 236 10.90 22.40 -11.52
N TYR A 237 10.84 21.70 -10.37
CA TYR A 237 9.61 21.37 -9.67
C TYR A 237 9.08 22.52 -8.79
N ASN A 238 9.80 23.64 -8.76
CA ASN A 238 9.50 24.78 -7.89
C ASN A 238 9.36 26.10 -8.66
N ILE A 239 9.41 26.08 -10.00
CA ILE A 239 9.20 27.26 -10.86
C ILE A 239 7.71 27.58 -10.85
N GLY A 240 7.34 28.79 -10.40
CA GLY A 240 5.94 29.27 -10.38
C GLY A 240 5.12 28.80 -9.19
N SER A 241 5.69 28.02 -8.29
CA SER A 241 5.09 27.78 -6.99
C SER A 241 5.33 28.98 -6.05
N GLU A 242 4.71 30.12 -6.32
CA GLU A 242 4.25 30.92 -5.20
C GLU A 242 3.34 29.96 -4.42
N TYR A 243 3.70 29.68 -3.18
CA TYR A 243 2.86 28.89 -2.28
C TYR A 243 1.54 29.62 -2.15
N GLY A 244 0.59 29.32 -3.06
CA GLY A 244 -0.78 29.64 -2.80
C GLY A 244 -1.07 28.96 -1.49
N GLU A 245 -1.33 29.75 -0.43
CA GLU A 245 -1.93 29.22 0.77
C GLU A 245 -3.23 28.61 0.30
N GLU A 246 -3.21 27.32 -0.08
CA GLU A 246 -4.44 26.60 -0.32
C GLU A 246 -5.21 26.70 0.98
N GLU A 247 -6.30 27.48 0.97
CA GLU A 247 -7.10 27.73 2.14
C GLU A 247 -7.63 26.39 2.63
N GLY A 248 -6.95 25.84 3.63
CA GLY A 248 -7.40 24.67 4.35
C GLY A 248 -8.75 24.97 4.98
N ARG A 249 -9.73 24.13 4.72
CA ARG A 249 -11.03 24.20 5.37
C ARG A 249 -10.94 23.63 6.79
N SER A 250 -12.04 23.69 7.53
CA SER A 250 -12.08 23.18 8.90
C SER A 250 -11.66 21.70 8.95
N VAL A 251 -10.78 21.37 9.88
CA VAL A 251 -10.28 20.02 10.15
C VAL A 251 -11.41 19.00 10.44
N TRP A 252 -12.56 19.47 10.92
CA TRP A 252 -13.70 18.62 11.22
C TRP A 252 -14.28 17.93 9.99
N PHE A 253 -14.10 18.50 8.79
CA PHE A 253 -14.51 17.88 7.53
C PHE A 253 -13.65 16.65 7.16
N PHE A 254 -12.54 16.46 7.84
CA PHE A 254 -11.69 15.26 7.73
C PHE A 254 -11.88 14.34 8.94
N ILE A 255 -11.83 14.88 10.18
CA ILE A 255 -11.89 14.08 11.41
C ILE A 255 -13.22 13.35 11.55
N VAL A 256 -14.36 14.02 11.30
CA VAL A 256 -15.68 13.44 11.55
C VAL A 256 -15.94 12.20 10.68
N PRO A 257 -15.76 12.24 9.33
CA PRO A 257 -15.91 11.06 8.51
C PRO A 257 -14.96 9.92 8.91
N LEU A 258 -13.72 10.25 9.27
CA LEU A 258 -12.73 9.27 9.68
C LEU A 258 -13.09 8.62 11.02
N ALA A 259 -13.52 9.41 12.00
CA ALA A 259 -13.97 8.88 13.29
C ALA A 259 -15.21 7.98 13.15
N VAL A 260 -16.11 8.33 12.23
CA VAL A 260 -17.28 7.50 11.90
C VAL A 260 -16.84 6.20 11.24
N LEU A 261 -15.94 6.24 10.24
CA LEU A 261 -15.39 5.05 9.61
C LEU A 261 -14.82 4.09 10.66
N VAL A 262 -13.90 4.57 11.49
CA VAL A 262 -13.24 3.77 12.52
C VAL A 262 -14.24 3.27 13.57
N GLY A 263 -15.11 4.17 14.07
CA GLY A 263 -16.08 3.83 15.11
C GLY A 263 -17.07 2.75 14.66
N ILE A 264 -17.61 2.87 13.45
CA ILE A 264 -18.54 1.86 12.89
C ILE A 264 -17.80 0.55 12.56
N ALA A 265 -16.59 0.63 11.99
CA ALA A 265 -15.80 -0.57 11.70
C ALA A 265 -15.47 -1.37 12.96
N VAL A 266 -15.13 -0.70 14.06
CA VAL A 266 -14.89 -1.35 15.36
C VAL A 266 -16.18 -1.92 15.95
N ALA A 267 -17.31 -1.21 15.83
CA ALA A 267 -18.58 -1.63 16.40
C ALA A 267 -19.20 -2.80 15.63
N THR A 268 -19.08 -2.83 14.31
CA THR A 268 -19.75 -3.82 13.44
C THR A 268 -18.83 -4.94 12.95
N GLY A 269 -17.51 -4.69 12.91
CA GLY A 269 -16.55 -5.59 12.25
C GLY A 269 -16.67 -5.60 10.72
N ASP A 270 -17.49 -4.70 10.12
CA ASP A 270 -17.78 -4.65 8.69
C ASP A 270 -17.32 -3.30 8.09
N LEU A 271 -16.32 -3.38 7.21
CA LEU A 271 -15.73 -2.21 6.57
C LEU A 271 -16.61 -1.60 5.48
N VAL A 272 -17.46 -2.38 4.81
CA VAL A 272 -18.40 -1.87 3.78
C VAL A 272 -19.47 -1.01 4.45
N VAL A 273 -20.06 -1.51 5.53
CA VAL A 273 -21.03 -0.75 6.33
C VAL A 273 -20.39 0.53 6.86
N ALA A 274 -19.18 0.44 7.39
CA ALA A 274 -18.45 1.59 7.91
C ALA A 274 -18.17 2.64 6.82
N ALA A 275 -17.71 2.23 5.64
CA ALA A 275 -17.46 3.13 4.51
C ALA A 275 -18.74 3.81 4.03
N ILE A 276 -19.85 3.07 3.88
CA ILE A 276 -21.15 3.64 3.47
C ILE A 276 -21.61 4.71 4.47
N ILE A 277 -21.57 4.41 5.77
CA ILE A 277 -22.02 5.37 6.80
C ILE A 277 -21.09 6.59 6.82
N ALA A 278 -19.77 6.40 6.69
CA ALA A 278 -18.82 7.51 6.62
C ALA A 278 -19.06 8.41 5.40
N ILE A 279 -19.38 7.82 4.23
CA ILE A 279 -19.73 8.57 3.01
C ILE A 279 -21.05 9.35 3.20
N LEU A 280 -22.09 8.74 3.78
CA LEU A 280 -23.35 9.42 4.06
C LEU A 280 -23.18 10.58 5.05
N VAL A 281 -22.38 10.39 6.09
CA VAL A 281 -22.05 11.46 7.04
C VAL A 281 -21.25 12.58 6.34
N SER A 282 -20.31 12.21 5.47
CA SER A 282 -19.56 13.18 4.65
C SER A 282 -20.50 13.99 3.77
N MET A 283 -21.49 13.35 3.13
CA MET A 283 -22.48 14.03 2.28
C MET A 283 -23.24 15.10 3.06
N VAL A 284 -23.80 14.72 4.21
CA VAL A 284 -24.54 15.69 5.06
C VAL A 284 -23.61 16.81 5.52
N LEU A 285 -22.42 16.47 6.01
CA LEU A 285 -21.46 17.42 6.55
C LEU A 285 -20.96 18.40 5.49
N TYR A 286 -20.65 17.93 4.28
CA TYR A 286 -20.09 18.77 3.21
C TYR A 286 -21.13 19.64 2.55
N ILE A 287 -22.35 19.17 2.37
CA ILE A 287 -23.46 19.95 1.82
C ILE A 287 -23.93 21.00 2.84
N ALA A 288 -24.14 20.61 4.11
CA ALA A 288 -24.52 21.54 5.17
C ALA A 288 -23.43 22.59 5.45
N GLY A 289 -22.16 22.17 5.37
CA GLY A 289 -20.99 23.05 5.49
C GLY A 289 -20.72 23.92 4.26
N LYS A 290 -21.55 23.83 3.21
CA LYS A 290 -21.39 24.53 1.92
C LYS A 290 -20.00 24.35 1.29
N ILE A 291 -19.42 23.16 1.48
CA ILE A 291 -18.14 22.81 0.89
C ILE A 291 -18.30 22.45 -0.56
N MET A 292 -19.33 21.69 -0.87
CA MET A 292 -19.72 21.27 -2.20
C MET A 292 -21.24 21.17 -2.31
N THR A 293 -21.73 21.29 -3.51
CA THR A 293 -23.13 21.01 -3.87
C THR A 293 -23.35 19.50 -3.92
N PHE A 294 -24.61 19.06 -3.96
CA PHE A 294 -24.94 17.64 -4.12
C PHE A 294 -24.37 17.07 -5.44
N SER A 295 -24.39 17.85 -6.54
CA SER A 295 -23.82 17.42 -7.82
C SER A 295 -22.31 17.22 -7.71
N GLU A 296 -21.58 18.18 -7.15
CA GLU A 296 -20.13 18.07 -6.95
C GLU A 296 -19.74 16.90 -6.03
N PHE A 297 -20.56 16.66 -5.00
CA PHE A 297 -20.38 15.48 -4.13
C PHE A 297 -20.52 14.19 -4.91
N TRP A 298 -21.59 14.08 -5.72
CA TRP A 298 -21.86 12.88 -6.50
C TRP A 298 -20.79 12.64 -7.58
N ASP A 299 -20.38 13.69 -8.27
CA ASP A 299 -19.32 13.62 -9.28
C ASP A 299 -17.98 13.18 -8.66
N THR A 300 -17.67 13.71 -7.47
CA THR A 300 -16.46 13.32 -6.71
C THR A 300 -16.54 11.88 -6.23
N PHE A 301 -17.71 11.44 -5.75
CA PHE A 301 -17.97 10.06 -5.36
C PHE A 301 -17.75 9.09 -6.52
N VAL A 302 -18.38 9.38 -7.68
CA VAL A 302 -18.26 8.53 -8.88
C VAL A 302 -16.83 8.52 -9.40
N LYS A 303 -16.15 9.67 -9.40
CA LYS A 303 -14.74 9.76 -9.77
C LYS A 303 -13.87 8.88 -8.88
N GLY A 304 -14.01 8.97 -7.56
CA GLY A 304 -13.22 8.17 -6.62
C GLY A 304 -13.46 6.66 -6.79
N PHE A 305 -14.70 6.25 -7.07
CA PHE A 305 -15.01 4.86 -7.42
C PHE A 305 -14.30 4.44 -8.70
N SER A 306 -14.35 5.30 -9.72
CA SER A 306 -13.72 5.06 -11.03
C SER A 306 -12.20 4.99 -10.94
N ASP A 307 -11.58 5.76 -10.07
CA ASP A 307 -10.14 5.75 -9.83
C ASP A 307 -9.65 4.40 -9.30
N MET A 308 -10.55 3.58 -8.70
CA MET A 308 -10.27 2.22 -8.23
C MET A 308 -10.47 1.14 -9.31
N LEU A 309 -11.01 1.46 -10.48
CA LEU A 309 -11.25 0.46 -11.54
C LEU A 309 -10.00 -0.33 -11.95
N PRO A 310 -8.78 0.27 -12.09
CA PRO A 310 -7.58 -0.51 -12.40
C PRO A 310 -7.29 -1.59 -11.35
N ILE A 311 -7.48 -1.27 -10.07
CA ILE A 311 -7.26 -2.21 -8.95
C ILE A 311 -8.34 -3.30 -8.94
N ILE A 312 -9.58 -2.95 -9.21
CA ILE A 312 -10.70 -3.89 -9.32
C ILE A 312 -10.47 -4.85 -10.51
N ILE A 313 -10.05 -4.35 -11.66
CA ILE A 313 -9.72 -5.17 -12.84
C ILE A 313 -8.57 -6.12 -12.51
N LEU A 314 -7.53 -5.64 -11.84
CA LEU A 314 -6.40 -6.44 -11.39
C LEU A 314 -6.86 -7.59 -10.47
N LEU A 315 -7.70 -7.29 -9.48
CA LEU A 315 -8.27 -8.27 -8.55
C LEU A 315 -9.06 -9.37 -9.30
N ILE A 316 -10.03 -8.96 -10.12
CA ILE A 316 -10.88 -9.91 -10.87
C ILE A 316 -10.01 -10.78 -11.79
N SER A 317 -9.03 -10.19 -12.48
CA SER A 317 -8.14 -10.91 -13.39
C SER A 317 -7.29 -11.94 -12.66
N ALA A 318 -6.78 -11.59 -11.48
CA ALA A 318 -5.94 -12.48 -10.68
C ALA A 318 -6.74 -13.63 -10.06
N LEU A 319 -7.92 -13.35 -9.54
CA LEU A 319 -8.79 -14.41 -8.97
C LEU A 319 -9.35 -15.34 -10.05
N THR A 320 -9.62 -14.83 -11.24
CA THR A 320 -9.97 -15.67 -12.40
C THR A 320 -8.81 -16.59 -12.78
N PHE A 321 -7.58 -16.03 -12.85
CA PHE A 321 -6.39 -16.84 -13.08
C PHE A 321 -6.16 -17.86 -11.96
N GLN A 322 -6.33 -17.46 -10.69
CA GLN A 322 -6.17 -18.37 -9.54
C GLN A 322 -7.13 -19.57 -9.61
N LYS A 323 -8.41 -19.37 -9.91
CA LYS A 323 -9.38 -20.49 -10.07
C LYS A 323 -8.93 -21.46 -11.16
N ILE A 324 -8.51 -20.95 -12.32
CA ILE A 324 -8.03 -21.77 -13.44
C ILE A 324 -6.73 -22.49 -13.10
N ALA A 325 -5.77 -21.82 -12.46
CA ALA A 325 -4.51 -22.39 -12.03
C ALA A 325 -4.70 -23.48 -10.96
N SER A 326 -5.69 -23.31 -10.08
CA SER A 326 -6.07 -24.34 -9.10
C SER A 326 -6.63 -25.60 -9.78
N GLU A 327 -7.50 -25.46 -10.78
CA GLU A 327 -7.98 -26.61 -11.58
C GLU A 327 -6.84 -27.30 -12.37
N MET A 328 -5.77 -26.54 -12.70
CA MET A 328 -4.55 -27.08 -13.29
C MET A 328 -3.63 -27.76 -12.26
N GLN A 329 -4.02 -27.86 -10.99
CA GLN A 329 -3.23 -28.42 -9.90
C GLN A 329 -1.86 -27.73 -9.72
N MET A 330 -1.81 -26.41 -9.93
CA MET A 330 -0.59 -25.62 -9.83
C MET A 330 -0.03 -25.63 -8.41
N THR A 331 -0.91 -25.48 -7.42
CA THR A 331 -0.53 -25.42 -6.00
C THR A 331 0.13 -26.73 -5.56
N GLU A 332 -0.47 -27.88 -5.90
CA GLU A 332 0.04 -29.20 -5.58
C GLU A 332 1.41 -29.42 -6.23
N PHE A 333 1.56 -29.05 -7.49
CA PHE A 333 2.83 -29.17 -8.20
C PHE A 333 3.93 -28.31 -7.53
N PHE A 334 3.61 -27.07 -7.15
CA PHE A 334 4.55 -26.19 -6.46
C PHE A 334 4.94 -26.72 -5.07
N VAL A 335 3.96 -27.22 -4.33
CA VAL A 335 4.18 -27.85 -3.02
C VAL A 335 5.16 -29.01 -3.13
N ASP A 336 4.90 -29.94 -4.05
CA ASP A 336 5.75 -31.11 -4.25
C ASP A 336 7.17 -30.74 -4.69
N LEU A 337 7.29 -29.69 -5.53
CA LEU A 337 8.58 -29.18 -5.99
C LEU A 337 9.38 -28.51 -4.88
N CYS A 338 8.74 -27.70 -4.05
CA CYS A 338 9.43 -26.84 -3.07
C CYS A 338 9.62 -27.51 -1.69
N LYS A 339 8.69 -28.37 -1.28
CA LYS A 339 8.68 -29.04 0.03
C LYS A 339 10.02 -29.68 0.45
N PRO A 340 10.77 -30.36 -0.43
CA PRO A 340 12.05 -30.97 -0.05
C PRO A 340 13.16 -29.97 0.32
N PHE A 341 13.00 -28.67 -0.10
CA PHE A 341 14.02 -27.64 0.02
C PHE A 341 13.66 -26.56 1.03
N MET A 342 12.46 -26.58 1.60
CA MET A 342 11.95 -25.51 2.47
C MET A 342 11.57 -26.05 3.85
N ALA A 343 12.20 -25.50 4.89
CA ALA A 343 11.75 -25.68 6.27
C ALA A 343 10.73 -24.59 6.61
N GLY A 344 9.64 -24.97 7.28
CA GLY A 344 8.56 -24.04 7.66
C GLY A 344 9.06 -22.84 8.48
N SER A 345 10.08 -23.06 9.32
CA SER A 345 10.68 -22.00 10.15
C SER A 345 11.38 -20.89 9.38
N VAL A 346 11.97 -21.16 8.21
CA VAL A 346 12.64 -20.14 7.39
C VAL A 346 11.72 -19.55 6.30
N PHE A 347 10.56 -20.14 6.10
CA PHE A 347 9.64 -19.79 5.03
C PHE A 347 9.15 -18.32 5.10
N PRO A 348 8.77 -17.75 6.27
CA PRO A 348 8.39 -16.32 6.34
C PRO A 348 9.52 -15.38 5.91
N MET A 349 10.77 -15.67 6.26
CA MET A 349 11.92 -14.89 5.83
C MET A 349 12.09 -14.92 4.30
N ILE A 350 12.02 -16.10 3.70
CA ILE A 350 12.10 -16.29 2.25
C ILE A 350 10.94 -15.56 1.56
N THR A 351 9.73 -15.67 2.10
CA THR A 351 8.54 -14.96 1.62
C THR A 351 8.78 -13.47 1.60
N PHE A 352 9.28 -12.87 2.68
CA PHE A 352 9.59 -11.44 2.73
C PHE A 352 10.56 -11.01 1.64
N ILE A 353 11.65 -11.76 1.43
CA ILE A 353 12.66 -11.45 0.42
C ILE A 353 12.08 -11.52 -0.99
N ILE A 354 11.37 -12.62 -1.32
CA ILE A 354 10.81 -12.83 -2.66
C ILE A 354 9.76 -11.75 -2.96
N VAL A 355 8.83 -11.52 -2.03
CA VAL A 355 7.75 -10.53 -2.22
C VAL A 355 8.33 -9.12 -2.32
N GLY A 356 9.31 -8.80 -1.48
CA GLY A 356 9.98 -7.49 -1.52
C GLY A 356 10.69 -7.22 -2.85
N LEU A 357 11.40 -8.22 -3.38
CA LEU A 357 12.04 -8.11 -4.69
C LEU A 357 11.02 -7.97 -5.82
N LEU A 358 9.95 -8.77 -5.81
CA LEU A 358 8.89 -8.68 -6.81
C LEU A 358 8.19 -7.32 -6.75
N ALA A 359 7.85 -6.83 -5.56
CA ALA A 359 7.20 -5.53 -5.40
C ALA A 359 8.10 -4.37 -5.86
N PHE A 360 9.42 -4.46 -5.58
CA PHE A 360 10.39 -3.52 -6.12
C PHE A 360 10.44 -3.57 -7.66
N MET A 361 10.50 -4.76 -8.25
CA MET A 361 10.64 -4.92 -9.71
C MET A 361 9.38 -4.54 -10.49
N ILE A 362 8.21 -4.88 -9.96
CA ILE A 362 6.90 -4.61 -10.60
C ILE A 362 6.45 -3.17 -10.31
N ALA A 363 6.87 -2.58 -9.19
CA ALA A 363 6.43 -1.27 -8.69
C ALA A 363 4.91 -1.20 -8.43
N ASN A 364 4.31 -2.32 -8.04
CA ASN A 364 2.88 -2.43 -7.75
C ASN A 364 2.66 -3.45 -6.63
N ALA A 365 2.56 -2.97 -5.40
CA ALA A 365 2.35 -3.81 -4.21
C ALA A 365 1.03 -4.58 -4.27
N TRP A 366 -0.03 -3.96 -4.80
CA TRP A 366 -1.37 -4.55 -4.95
C TRP A 366 -1.33 -5.78 -5.86
N GLY A 367 -0.74 -5.61 -7.05
CA GLY A 367 -0.59 -6.69 -8.03
C GLY A 367 0.29 -7.82 -7.52
N VAL A 368 1.37 -7.49 -6.81
CA VAL A 368 2.27 -8.51 -6.25
C VAL A 368 1.55 -9.33 -5.19
N CYS A 369 0.86 -8.70 -4.23
CA CYS A 369 0.12 -9.46 -3.21
C CYS A 369 -0.91 -10.40 -3.84
N THR A 370 -1.67 -9.90 -4.82
CA THR A 370 -2.69 -10.69 -5.52
C THR A 370 -2.08 -11.88 -6.27
N LEU A 371 -0.89 -11.69 -6.82
CA LEU A 371 -0.17 -12.75 -7.53
C LEU A 371 0.44 -13.80 -6.59
N VAL A 372 1.02 -13.38 -5.46
CA VAL A 372 1.82 -14.27 -4.60
C VAL A 372 1.02 -14.92 -3.48
N ALA A 373 0.00 -14.27 -2.94
CA ALA A 373 -0.74 -14.80 -1.80
C ALA A 373 -1.38 -16.17 -2.09
N PRO A 374 -2.02 -16.41 -3.26
CA PRO A 374 -2.58 -17.71 -3.61
C PRO A 374 -1.57 -18.85 -3.73
N VAL A 375 -0.31 -18.52 -3.91
CA VAL A 375 0.79 -19.48 -4.03
C VAL A 375 1.50 -19.67 -2.68
N LEU A 376 1.92 -18.56 -2.05
CA LEU A 376 2.77 -18.62 -0.86
C LEU A 376 1.99 -19.02 0.41
N LEU A 377 0.72 -18.70 0.55
CA LEU A 377 -0.05 -19.09 1.73
C LEU A 377 -0.32 -20.60 1.78
N PRO A 378 -0.83 -21.26 0.72
CA PRO A 378 -0.98 -22.71 0.71
C PRO A 378 0.36 -23.44 0.80
N LEU A 379 1.42 -22.95 0.13
CA LEU A 379 2.76 -23.51 0.21
C LEU A 379 3.30 -23.43 1.65
N GLY A 380 3.18 -22.27 2.30
CA GLY A 380 3.56 -22.10 3.70
C GLY A 380 2.84 -23.09 4.62
N ALA A 381 1.53 -23.27 4.44
CA ALA A 381 0.75 -24.25 5.19
C ALA A 381 1.26 -25.68 4.99
N SER A 382 1.64 -26.05 3.76
CA SER A 382 2.12 -27.39 3.41
C SER A 382 3.49 -27.74 4.00
N VAL A 383 4.36 -26.74 4.19
CA VAL A 383 5.68 -26.89 4.80
C VAL A 383 5.67 -26.67 6.32
N GLY A 384 4.48 -26.48 6.92
CA GLY A 384 4.31 -26.28 8.36
C GLY A 384 4.73 -24.90 8.86
N ALA A 385 4.76 -23.87 7.99
CA ALA A 385 5.04 -22.51 8.40
C ALA A 385 3.83 -21.89 9.14
N ASN A 386 4.11 -20.99 10.06
CA ASN A 386 3.07 -20.20 10.70
C ASN A 386 2.43 -19.23 9.67
N ILE A 387 1.16 -19.47 9.32
CA ILE A 387 0.44 -18.73 8.26
C ILE A 387 0.30 -17.25 8.60
N VAL A 388 0.17 -16.89 9.87
CA VAL A 388 0.12 -15.50 10.31
C VAL A 388 1.44 -14.78 9.99
N LEU A 389 2.58 -15.45 10.20
CA LEU A 389 3.89 -14.91 9.83
C LEU A 389 4.06 -14.81 8.30
N VAL A 390 3.50 -15.76 7.54
CA VAL A 390 3.54 -15.68 6.06
C VAL A 390 2.71 -14.49 5.56
N MET A 391 1.51 -14.27 6.10
CA MET A 391 0.72 -13.07 5.79
C MET A 391 1.49 -11.78 6.10
N ALA A 392 2.07 -11.70 7.30
CA ALA A 392 2.87 -10.56 7.73
C ALA A 392 4.11 -10.34 6.86
N ALA A 393 4.75 -11.42 6.40
CA ALA A 393 5.88 -11.36 5.49
C ALA A 393 5.48 -10.85 4.10
N ILE A 394 4.32 -11.25 3.58
CA ILE A 394 3.77 -10.73 2.31
C ILE A 394 3.50 -9.22 2.46
N LEU A 395 2.79 -8.79 3.49
CA LEU A 395 2.52 -7.38 3.75
C LEU A 395 3.81 -6.56 3.90
N SER A 396 4.76 -7.07 4.67
CA SER A 396 6.06 -6.42 4.88
C SER A 396 6.88 -6.34 3.60
N GLY A 397 6.86 -7.39 2.77
CA GLY A 397 7.53 -7.42 1.48
C GLY A 397 6.93 -6.43 0.49
N CYS A 398 5.59 -6.36 0.41
CA CYS A 398 4.89 -5.39 -0.40
C CYS A 398 5.23 -3.94 0.03
N ALA A 399 5.19 -3.66 1.33
CA ALA A 399 5.54 -2.35 1.87
C ALA A 399 7.01 -1.99 1.62
N PHE A 400 7.94 -2.95 1.79
CA PHE A 400 9.36 -2.73 1.51
C PHE A 400 9.60 -2.45 0.03
N GLY A 401 9.05 -3.28 -0.85
CA GLY A 401 9.26 -3.14 -2.30
C GLY A 401 8.70 -1.81 -2.84
N ASN A 402 7.53 -1.39 -2.35
CA ASN A 402 6.94 -0.10 -2.67
C ASN A 402 7.83 1.06 -2.20
N HIS A 403 8.25 1.04 -0.93
CA HIS A 403 9.08 2.07 -0.31
C HIS A 403 10.53 2.13 -0.86
N ALA A 404 11.08 1.00 -1.33
CA ALA A 404 12.42 0.93 -1.92
C ALA A 404 12.46 1.35 -3.39
N CYS A 405 11.33 1.24 -4.10
CA CYS A 405 11.27 1.38 -5.55
C CYS A 405 11.24 2.84 -5.98
N PHE A 406 12.27 3.28 -6.69
CA PHE A 406 12.41 4.66 -7.16
C PHE A 406 11.45 5.06 -8.29
N TYR A 407 10.74 4.14 -8.89
CA TYR A 407 9.71 4.39 -9.93
C TYR A 407 8.32 3.93 -9.50
N CYS A 408 8.13 3.60 -8.22
CA CYS A 408 6.81 3.37 -7.67
C CYS A 408 6.04 4.70 -7.58
N ASP A 409 4.74 4.60 -7.76
CA ASP A 409 3.83 5.74 -7.75
C ASP A 409 3.88 6.54 -6.44
N THR A 410 3.92 5.88 -5.28
CA THR A 410 4.02 6.56 -3.97
C THR A 410 5.34 7.29 -3.79
N THR A 411 6.47 6.70 -4.20
CA THR A 411 7.79 7.35 -4.15
C THR A 411 7.84 8.57 -5.09
N VAL A 412 7.25 8.45 -6.29
CA VAL A 412 7.11 9.58 -7.24
C VAL A 412 6.21 10.67 -6.65
N LEU A 413 5.09 10.30 -6.02
CA LEU A 413 4.22 11.26 -5.35
C LEU A 413 4.90 11.95 -4.16
N ALA A 414 5.69 11.21 -3.37
CA ALA A 414 6.44 11.77 -2.24
C ALA A 414 7.47 12.81 -2.70
N SER A 415 8.20 12.51 -3.78
CA SER A 415 9.15 13.45 -4.38
C SER A 415 8.46 14.71 -4.92
N ASN A 416 7.33 14.55 -5.62
CA ASN A 416 6.53 15.65 -6.15
C ASN A 416 5.91 16.48 -5.01
N GLY A 417 5.36 15.83 -3.99
CA GLY A 417 4.83 16.47 -2.78
C GLY A 417 5.86 17.33 -2.06
N ALA A 418 7.10 16.85 -1.97
CA ALA A 418 8.22 17.59 -1.42
C ALA A 418 8.82 18.61 -2.40
N GLY A 419 8.54 18.50 -3.69
CA GLY A 419 9.09 19.35 -4.75
C GLY A 419 10.57 19.10 -5.02
N ILE A 420 10.97 17.83 -5.06
CA ILE A 420 12.34 17.40 -5.36
C ILE A 420 12.38 16.38 -6.48
N ASP A 421 13.55 16.18 -7.05
CA ASP A 421 13.78 15.15 -8.06
C ASP A 421 13.62 13.75 -7.46
N ASN A 422 12.97 12.87 -8.20
CA ASN A 422 12.64 11.53 -7.73
C ASN A 422 13.88 10.66 -7.41
N LEU A 423 14.95 10.78 -8.19
CA LEU A 423 16.19 10.03 -7.92
C LEU A 423 16.95 10.59 -6.71
N GLU A 424 16.85 11.91 -6.44
CA GLU A 424 17.41 12.52 -5.23
C GLU A 424 16.65 12.01 -3.99
N HIS A 425 15.31 11.94 -4.08
CA HIS A 425 14.49 11.33 -3.03
C HIS A 425 14.89 9.88 -2.78
N ALA A 426 14.84 9.03 -3.81
CA ALA A 426 15.18 7.62 -3.70
C ALA A 426 16.59 7.39 -3.14
N GLY A 427 17.59 8.14 -3.64
CA GLY A 427 18.97 8.06 -3.15
C GLY A 427 19.16 8.54 -1.71
N SER A 428 18.29 9.42 -1.22
CA SER A 428 18.32 9.91 0.16
C SER A 428 17.71 8.93 1.15
N GLN A 429 16.67 8.18 0.75
CA GLN A 429 15.97 7.22 1.63
C GLN A 429 16.55 5.80 1.59
N LEU A 430 17.17 5.38 0.48
CA LEU A 430 17.62 4.01 0.24
C LEU A 430 18.45 3.40 1.40
N PRO A 431 19.43 4.11 2.04
CA PRO A 431 20.16 3.53 3.15
C PRO A 431 19.27 3.13 4.33
N TYR A 432 18.24 3.91 4.64
CA TYR A 432 17.31 3.64 5.75
C TYR A 432 16.40 2.45 5.43
N VAL A 433 15.92 2.40 4.21
CA VAL A 433 15.07 1.31 3.69
C VAL A 433 15.82 -0.03 3.70
N LEU A 434 17.09 -0.04 3.26
CA LEU A 434 17.92 -1.25 3.28
C LEU A 434 18.26 -1.71 4.70
N ILE A 435 18.51 -0.80 5.64
CA ILE A 435 18.69 -1.15 7.06
C ILE A 435 17.40 -1.78 7.60
N GLY A 436 16.24 -1.17 7.30
CA GLY A 436 14.94 -1.73 7.67
C GLY A 436 14.69 -3.12 7.10
N ALA A 437 15.06 -3.34 5.84
CA ALA A 437 14.95 -4.66 5.19
C ALA A 437 15.87 -5.70 5.85
N GLY A 438 17.12 -5.34 6.14
CA GLY A 438 18.07 -6.23 6.82
C GLY A 438 17.58 -6.66 8.21
N ILE A 439 17.06 -5.71 9.00
CA ILE A 439 16.44 -6.00 10.31
C ILE A 439 15.21 -6.90 10.12
N SER A 440 14.42 -6.68 9.09
CA SER A 440 13.21 -7.46 8.82
C SER A 440 13.52 -8.89 8.41
N ILE A 441 14.57 -9.12 7.63
CA ILE A 441 15.05 -10.47 7.28
C ILE A 441 15.42 -11.25 8.55
N ILE A 442 16.19 -10.63 9.45
CA ILE A 442 16.57 -11.23 10.73
C ILE A 442 15.34 -11.44 11.61
N GLY A 443 14.43 -10.46 11.64
CA GLY A 443 13.19 -10.52 12.42
C GLY A 443 12.30 -11.70 11.98
N PHE A 444 12.06 -11.88 10.69
CA PHE A 444 11.29 -13.02 10.18
C PHE A 444 11.99 -14.36 10.39
N LEU A 445 13.32 -14.41 10.32
CA LEU A 445 14.07 -15.63 10.66
C LEU A 445 13.86 -16.00 12.14
N ILE A 446 14.01 -15.03 13.05
CA ILE A 446 13.83 -15.30 14.49
C ILE A 446 12.39 -15.71 14.79
N LEU A 447 11.40 -14.95 14.29
CA LEU A 447 9.99 -15.25 14.50
C LEU A 447 9.63 -16.65 13.95
N GLY A 448 10.11 -17.00 12.77
CA GLY A 448 9.85 -18.32 12.19
C GLY A 448 10.53 -19.49 12.93
N LEU A 449 11.63 -19.24 13.65
CA LEU A 449 12.27 -20.25 14.50
C LEU A 449 11.58 -20.41 15.86
N VAL A 450 10.92 -19.37 16.36
CA VAL A 450 10.30 -19.35 17.70
C VAL A 450 8.83 -19.74 17.65
N MET A 451 8.12 -19.47 16.56
CA MET A 451 6.67 -19.68 16.37
C MET A 451 6.36 -20.79 15.39
#